data_d8f3ea6de318bee13792a60cd4ed7cc5
#
_entry.id   d8f3ea6de318bee13792a60cd4ed7cc5
#
_cell.length_a   1.000
_cell.length_b   1.000
_cell.length_c   1.000
_cell.angle_alpha   90.00
_cell.angle_beta   90.00
_cell.angle_gamma   90.00
#
_symmetry.space_group_name_H-M   'P 1'
#
loop_
_entity.id
_entity.type
_entity.pdbx_description
1 polymer ?
#
loop_
_entity_poly.entity_id
_entity_poly.type
_entity_poly.pdbx_seq_one_letter_code
_entity_poly.pdbx_strand_id
1 'polypeptide(L)'
;MVQENFIEVDGNKIRYLETGHSKSTLVLVHGLGASAERWTRAIPFLSKNHHLIIPDLIGFGYSDKPIADYTPDFFANFLRRFFEVKGIEKPNIIGSSLGGQATAEFACNNDNIKKLILVSPSGVMKQSTPALDAYIMAALYPSEENAKNAFEMMEGSGHEVDKTIVTGFVERMKFPNAKMAFMSTILGLKNSEIISKKLKTITVPTLIIWGSRDPVIPIQHADGFVSFIKDCRFQRMDGCGHTPYVQEPENFSRIVLDFLEN
;
A
#
# COMPACT_ATOMS: atom_id res chain seq x y z
N MET A 1 18.82 -7.56 -9.68
CA MET A 1 18.10 -6.84 -10.75
C MET A 1 16.61 -7.02 -10.52
N VAL A 2 15.79 -5.97 -10.65
CA VAL A 2 14.33 -6.08 -10.52
C VAL A 2 13.77 -6.73 -11.78
N GLN A 3 12.94 -7.76 -11.62
CA GLN A 3 12.28 -8.48 -12.71
C GLN A 3 10.79 -8.17 -12.70
N GLU A 4 10.23 -7.93 -13.88
CA GLU A 4 8.79 -7.82 -14.07
C GLU A 4 8.23 -9.20 -14.45
N ASN A 5 7.17 -9.60 -13.76
CA ASN A 5 6.53 -10.88 -13.95
C ASN A 5 5.01 -10.74 -14.00
N PHE A 6 4.35 -11.77 -14.54
CA PHE A 6 2.90 -11.88 -14.58
C PHE A 6 2.49 -13.26 -14.11
N ILE A 7 1.37 -13.33 -13.40
CA ILE A 7 0.76 -14.56 -12.92
C ILE A 7 -0.76 -14.46 -13.07
N GLU A 8 -1.43 -15.56 -13.33
CA GLU A 8 -2.89 -15.59 -13.37
C GLU A 8 -3.46 -15.90 -11.99
N VAL A 9 -4.38 -15.06 -11.52
CA VAL A 9 -5.10 -15.23 -10.25
C VAL A 9 -6.60 -15.12 -10.53
N ASP A 10 -7.31 -16.22 -10.35
CA ASP A 10 -8.76 -16.31 -10.59
C ASP A 10 -9.19 -15.74 -11.98
N GLY A 11 -8.44 -16.12 -13.03
CA GLY A 11 -8.69 -15.69 -14.41
C GLY A 11 -8.25 -14.26 -14.74
N ASN A 12 -7.58 -13.56 -13.82
CA ASN A 12 -7.05 -12.21 -14.03
C ASN A 12 -5.53 -12.23 -14.10
N LYS A 13 -4.96 -11.51 -15.06
CA LYS A 13 -3.52 -11.33 -15.22
C LYS A 13 -3.03 -10.29 -14.21
N ILE A 14 -2.20 -10.73 -13.28
CA ILE A 14 -1.62 -9.90 -12.22
C ILE A 14 -0.15 -9.68 -12.49
N ARG A 15 0.25 -8.42 -12.56
CA ARG A 15 1.65 -8.02 -12.66
C ARG A 15 2.26 -7.93 -11.26
N TYR A 16 3.53 -8.33 -11.15
CA TYR A 16 4.33 -8.08 -9.95
C TYR A 16 5.80 -7.86 -10.30
N LEU A 17 6.48 -7.08 -9.48
CA LEU A 17 7.94 -6.98 -9.49
C LEU A 17 8.55 -7.96 -8.49
N GLU A 18 9.69 -8.53 -8.84
CA GLU A 18 10.41 -9.49 -8.01
C GLU A 18 11.91 -9.18 -8.01
N THR A 19 12.55 -9.22 -6.83
CA THR A 19 14.00 -8.99 -6.69
C THR A 19 14.52 -9.51 -5.35
N GLY A 20 15.83 -9.65 -5.24
CA GLY A 20 16.48 -10.23 -4.06
C GLY A 20 16.53 -11.77 -4.12
N HIS A 21 17.39 -12.38 -3.29
CA HIS A 21 17.65 -13.83 -3.31
C HIS A 21 17.64 -14.45 -1.89
N SER A 22 17.13 -13.71 -0.91
CA SER A 22 17.03 -14.19 0.48
C SER A 22 15.92 -15.25 0.62
N LYS A 23 16.06 -16.12 1.63
CA LYS A 23 14.98 -17.04 2.04
C LYS A 23 13.83 -16.32 2.77
N SER A 24 14.06 -15.09 3.24
CA SER A 24 13.03 -14.26 3.91
C SER A 24 12.24 -13.48 2.86
N THR A 25 11.01 -13.87 2.61
CA THR A 25 10.11 -13.16 1.69
C THR A 25 9.51 -11.93 2.37
N LEU A 26 9.53 -10.80 1.66
CA LEU A 26 8.88 -9.54 2.03
C LEU A 26 7.98 -9.08 0.89
N VAL A 27 6.68 -9.05 1.15
CA VAL A 27 5.67 -8.58 0.19
C VAL A 27 5.39 -7.10 0.44
N LEU A 28 5.45 -6.28 -0.62
CA LEU A 28 5.17 -4.84 -0.56
C LEU A 28 3.88 -4.52 -1.31
N VAL A 29 2.88 -3.99 -0.62
CA VAL A 29 1.54 -3.73 -1.17
C VAL A 29 1.29 -2.23 -1.23
N HIS A 30 1.09 -1.71 -2.44
CA HIS A 30 0.90 -0.28 -2.71
C HIS A 30 -0.52 0.21 -2.37
N GLY A 31 -0.72 1.53 -2.39
CA GLY A 31 -1.99 2.20 -2.11
C GLY A 31 -2.91 2.36 -3.33
N LEU A 32 -4.00 3.09 -3.13
CA LEU A 32 -5.03 3.41 -4.11
C LEU A 32 -4.43 4.00 -5.39
N GLY A 33 -4.82 3.48 -6.57
CA GLY A 33 -4.42 4.01 -7.89
C GLY A 33 -2.92 3.92 -8.20
N ALA A 34 -2.13 3.36 -7.31
CA ALA A 34 -0.68 3.25 -7.47
C ALA A 34 -0.28 1.98 -8.24
N SER A 35 0.98 1.64 -8.18
CA SER A 35 1.58 0.42 -8.74
C SER A 35 2.85 0.06 -7.94
N ALA A 36 3.46 -1.06 -8.25
CA ALA A 36 4.69 -1.55 -7.61
C ALA A 36 5.83 -0.53 -7.64
N GLU A 37 5.86 0.36 -8.66
CA GLU A 37 6.86 1.42 -8.80
C GLU A 37 6.90 2.41 -7.63
N ARG A 38 5.82 2.51 -6.83
CA ARG A 38 5.85 3.38 -5.64
C ARG A 38 6.93 2.96 -4.63
N TRP A 39 7.34 1.70 -4.66
CA TRP A 39 8.37 1.16 -3.77
C TRP A 39 9.80 1.29 -4.30
N THR A 40 9.99 1.81 -5.54
CA THR A 40 11.29 1.83 -6.23
C THR A 40 12.42 2.42 -5.38
N ARG A 41 12.17 3.47 -4.60
CA ARG A 41 13.16 4.10 -3.73
C ARG A 41 13.57 3.25 -2.53
N ALA A 42 12.67 2.40 -2.01
CA ALA A 42 12.95 1.51 -0.87
C ALA A 42 13.57 0.17 -1.29
N ILE A 43 13.33 -0.28 -2.53
CA ILE A 43 13.83 -1.57 -3.06
C ILE A 43 15.33 -1.76 -2.84
N PRO A 44 16.24 -0.78 -3.16
CA PRO A 44 17.69 -0.98 -3.03
C PRO A 44 18.16 -1.29 -1.60
N PHE A 45 17.42 -0.84 -0.61
CA PHE A 45 17.73 -1.08 0.81
C PHE A 45 17.16 -2.42 1.29
N LEU A 46 15.88 -2.69 0.99
CA LEU A 46 15.16 -3.87 1.48
C LEU A 46 15.61 -5.17 0.78
N SER A 47 15.95 -5.11 -0.51
CA SER A 47 16.33 -6.29 -1.30
C SER A 47 17.70 -6.88 -0.95
N LYS A 48 18.49 -6.19 -0.11
CA LYS A 48 19.76 -6.72 0.39
C LYS A 48 19.55 -7.91 1.32
N ASN A 49 18.49 -7.86 2.14
CA ASN A 49 18.23 -8.83 3.21
C ASN A 49 16.99 -9.68 2.92
N HIS A 50 16.13 -9.27 1.97
CA HIS A 50 14.87 -9.94 1.68
C HIS A 50 14.68 -10.22 0.20
N HIS A 51 13.95 -11.31 -0.08
CA HIS A 51 13.34 -11.56 -1.39
C HIS A 51 12.05 -10.76 -1.46
N LEU A 52 12.02 -9.74 -2.32
CA LEU A 52 10.89 -8.83 -2.47
C LEU A 52 9.93 -9.32 -3.55
N ILE A 53 8.64 -9.34 -3.22
CA ILE A 53 7.53 -9.57 -4.15
C ILE A 53 6.58 -8.38 -4.03
N ILE A 54 6.34 -7.68 -5.12
CA ILE A 54 5.64 -6.39 -5.14
C ILE A 54 4.51 -6.44 -6.17
N PRO A 55 3.33 -6.97 -5.81
CA PRO A 55 2.21 -7.06 -6.74
C PRO A 55 1.62 -5.67 -7.04
N ASP A 56 1.20 -5.48 -8.29
CA ASP A 56 0.17 -4.51 -8.60
C ASP A 56 -1.17 -5.09 -8.14
N LEU A 57 -1.84 -4.40 -7.23
CA LEU A 57 -3.18 -4.81 -6.77
C LEU A 57 -4.14 -4.93 -7.96
N ILE A 58 -4.97 -5.96 -7.96
CA ILE A 58 -6.06 -6.10 -8.92
C ILE A 58 -6.88 -4.81 -8.99
N GLY A 59 -7.17 -4.34 -10.19
CA GLY A 59 -7.81 -3.03 -10.41
C GLY A 59 -6.81 -1.87 -10.59
N PHE A 60 -5.53 -2.06 -10.30
CA PHE A 60 -4.51 -1.01 -10.35
C PHE A 60 -3.25 -1.42 -11.10
N GLY A 61 -2.33 -0.47 -11.26
CA GLY A 61 -1.08 -0.71 -11.93
C GLY A 61 -1.27 -1.23 -13.35
N TYR A 62 -0.53 -2.27 -13.68
CA TYR A 62 -0.60 -3.02 -14.93
C TYR A 62 -1.30 -4.38 -14.78
N SER A 63 -1.89 -4.64 -13.60
CA SER A 63 -2.79 -5.77 -13.38
C SER A 63 -4.15 -5.53 -14.03
N ASP A 64 -4.88 -6.62 -14.28
CA ASP A 64 -6.23 -6.55 -14.83
C ASP A 64 -7.19 -5.77 -13.93
N LYS A 65 -8.22 -5.21 -14.55
CA LYS A 65 -9.23 -4.34 -13.92
C LYS A 65 -10.63 -4.87 -14.22
N PRO A 66 -10.99 -6.03 -13.62
CA PRO A 66 -12.32 -6.60 -13.81
C PRO A 66 -13.41 -5.67 -13.27
N ILE A 67 -14.63 -5.84 -13.76
CA ILE A 67 -15.81 -5.18 -13.18
C ILE A 67 -16.13 -5.91 -11.88
N ALA A 68 -15.94 -5.23 -10.74
CA ALA A 68 -16.14 -5.78 -9.41
C ALA A 68 -16.44 -4.68 -8.38
N ASP A 69 -16.94 -5.09 -7.22
CA ASP A 69 -17.04 -4.25 -6.04
C ASP A 69 -15.71 -4.27 -5.29
N TYR A 70 -14.91 -3.24 -5.47
CA TYR A 70 -13.57 -3.13 -4.89
C TYR A 70 -13.63 -2.70 -3.42
N THR A 71 -14.02 -3.63 -2.55
CA THR A 71 -14.08 -3.45 -1.10
C THR A 71 -12.76 -3.84 -0.42
N PRO A 72 -12.52 -3.46 0.86
CA PRO A 72 -11.36 -3.95 1.61
C PRO A 72 -11.27 -5.48 1.65
N ASP A 73 -12.39 -6.17 1.81
CA ASP A 73 -12.46 -7.64 1.80
C ASP A 73 -12.11 -8.22 0.42
N PHE A 74 -12.48 -7.55 -0.67
CA PHE A 74 -12.09 -7.94 -2.03
C PHE A 74 -10.57 -7.94 -2.18
N PHE A 75 -9.88 -6.89 -1.71
CA PHE A 75 -8.42 -6.83 -1.76
C PHE A 75 -7.76 -7.85 -0.83
N ALA A 76 -8.31 -8.08 0.35
CA ALA A 76 -7.81 -9.11 1.27
C ALA A 76 -7.93 -10.52 0.66
N ASN A 77 -9.06 -10.81 0.00
CA ASN A 77 -9.26 -12.06 -0.74
C ASN A 77 -8.30 -12.19 -1.93
N PHE A 78 -8.10 -11.12 -2.69
CA PHE A 78 -7.11 -11.07 -3.76
C PHE A 78 -5.71 -11.42 -3.24
N LEU A 79 -5.27 -10.82 -2.12
CA LEU A 79 -3.96 -11.12 -1.54
C LEU A 79 -3.84 -12.59 -1.14
N ARG A 80 -4.90 -13.18 -0.55
CA ARG A 80 -4.92 -14.61 -0.21
C ARG A 80 -4.71 -15.47 -1.45
N ARG A 81 -5.50 -15.23 -2.51
CA ARG A 81 -5.40 -15.97 -3.76
C ARG A 81 -4.05 -15.79 -4.46
N PHE A 82 -3.53 -14.55 -4.48
CA PHE A 82 -2.19 -14.28 -5.01
C PHE A 82 -1.11 -15.07 -4.27
N PHE A 83 -1.15 -15.12 -2.93
CA PHE A 83 -0.19 -15.87 -2.13
C PHE A 83 -0.29 -17.38 -2.37
N GLU A 84 -1.51 -17.90 -2.45
CA GLU A 84 -1.75 -19.32 -2.76
C GLU A 84 -1.17 -19.70 -4.14
N VAL A 85 -1.50 -18.95 -5.18
CA VAL A 85 -1.06 -19.24 -6.56
C VAL A 85 0.45 -19.05 -6.72
N LYS A 86 1.04 -18.02 -6.06
CA LYS A 86 2.49 -17.77 -6.10
C LYS A 86 3.28 -18.74 -5.19
N GLY A 87 2.62 -19.45 -4.29
CA GLY A 87 3.27 -20.33 -3.31
C GLY A 87 4.00 -19.55 -2.22
N ILE A 88 3.44 -18.42 -1.76
CA ILE A 88 4.03 -17.59 -0.71
C ILE A 88 3.54 -18.09 0.65
N GLU A 89 4.46 -18.59 1.47
CA GLU A 89 4.18 -19.06 2.82
C GLU A 89 4.85 -18.18 3.87
N LYS A 90 4.11 -17.81 4.89
CA LYS A 90 4.58 -17.01 6.04
C LYS A 90 5.47 -15.81 5.68
N PRO A 91 5.05 -14.94 4.75
CA PRO A 91 5.83 -13.76 4.39
C PRO A 91 5.83 -12.73 5.53
N ASN A 92 6.82 -11.83 5.50
CA ASN A 92 6.65 -10.50 6.06
C ASN A 92 5.88 -9.64 5.06
N ILE A 93 5.02 -8.75 5.53
CA ILE A 93 4.19 -7.91 4.65
C ILE A 93 4.31 -6.45 5.04
N ILE A 94 4.48 -5.58 4.05
CA ILE A 94 4.32 -4.13 4.20
C ILE A 94 3.15 -3.68 3.34
N GLY A 95 2.16 -3.02 3.93
CA GLY A 95 1.07 -2.39 3.20
C GLY A 95 1.00 -0.90 3.44
N SER A 96 0.82 -0.10 2.38
CA SER A 96 0.68 1.36 2.47
C SER A 96 -0.72 1.81 2.10
N SER A 97 -1.31 2.71 2.90
CA SER A 97 -2.61 3.33 2.62
C SER A 97 -3.72 2.28 2.41
N LEU A 98 -4.37 2.23 1.24
CA LEU A 98 -5.28 1.14 0.86
C LEU A 98 -4.61 -0.25 1.01
N GLY A 99 -3.36 -0.39 0.54
CA GLY A 99 -2.60 -1.64 0.71
C GLY A 99 -2.39 -1.98 2.19
N GLY A 100 -2.26 -0.97 3.05
CA GLY A 100 -2.22 -1.13 4.50
C GLY A 100 -3.53 -1.68 5.06
N GLN A 101 -4.67 -1.16 4.63
CA GLN A 101 -5.97 -1.71 5.02
C GLN A 101 -6.17 -3.14 4.48
N ALA A 102 -5.87 -3.37 3.20
CA ALA A 102 -6.00 -4.69 2.59
C ALA A 102 -5.15 -5.76 3.30
N THR A 103 -3.92 -5.41 3.67
CA THR A 103 -3.03 -6.33 4.42
C THR A 103 -3.45 -6.50 5.87
N ALA A 104 -4.02 -5.47 6.51
CA ALA A 104 -4.59 -5.58 7.84
C ALA A 104 -5.85 -6.48 7.85
N GLU A 105 -6.77 -6.30 6.89
CA GLU A 105 -7.93 -7.19 6.70
C GLU A 105 -7.49 -8.64 6.42
N PHE A 106 -6.45 -8.81 5.59
CA PHE A 106 -5.87 -10.13 5.32
C PHE A 106 -5.28 -10.77 6.59
N ALA A 107 -4.63 -9.98 7.45
CA ALA A 107 -4.03 -10.44 8.69
C ALA A 107 -5.06 -10.76 9.78
N CYS A 108 -6.28 -10.19 9.69
CA CYS A 108 -7.34 -10.51 10.62
C CYS A 108 -7.74 -11.99 10.48
N ASN A 109 -7.62 -12.76 11.58
CA ASN A 109 -7.90 -14.21 11.62
C ASN A 109 -7.00 -15.06 10.68
N ASN A 110 -5.81 -14.55 10.32
CA ASN A 110 -4.86 -15.26 9.49
C ASN A 110 -3.47 -15.23 10.14
N ASP A 111 -2.97 -16.40 10.49
CA ASP A 111 -1.65 -16.61 11.12
C ASP A 111 -0.54 -17.03 10.11
N ASN A 112 -0.89 -17.15 8.81
CA ASN A 112 0.08 -17.45 7.76
C ASN A 112 0.87 -16.20 7.32
N ILE A 113 1.22 -15.35 8.28
CA ILE A 113 2.08 -14.17 8.14
C ILE A 113 3.14 -14.24 9.24
N LYS A 114 4.36 -13.78 8.95
CA LYS A 114 5.41 -13.73 9.96
C LYS A 114 5.38 -12.42 10.75
N LYS A 115 5.40 -11.28 10.05
CA LYS A 115 5.30 -9.93 10.62
C LYS A 115 4.52 -9.03 9.67
N LEU A 116 3.83 -8.05 10.24
CA LEU A 116 3.02 -7.07 9.51
C LEU A 116 3.57 -5.66 9.73
N ILE A 117 3.68 -4.88 8.65
CA ILE A 117 4.06 -3.47 8.70
C ILE A 117 3.00 -2.66 7.95
N LEU A 118 2.41 -1.70 8.63
CA LEU A 118 1.35 -0.83 8.11
C LEU A 118 1.88 0.60 8.00
N VAL A 119 1.85 1.17 6.79
CA VAL A 119 2.33 2.53 6.52
C VAL A 119 1.15 3.43 6.21
N SER A 120 0.84 4.37 7.10
CA SER A 120 -0.31 5.30 6.96
C SER A 120 -1.57 4.60 6.45
N PRO A 121 -2.02 3.48 7.08
CA PRO A 121 -3.09 2.62 6.56
C PRO A 121 -4.44 3.35 6.55
N SER A 122 -5.26 3.10 5.51
CA SER A 122 -6.67 3.48 5.51
C SER A 122 -7.52 2.55 6.39
N GLY A 123 -8.81 2.85 6.53
CA GLY A 123 -9.77 1.98 7.24
C GLY A 123 -10.32 2.53 8.55
N VAL A 124 -9.79 3.64 9.06
CA VAL A 124 -10.30 4.29 10.28
C VAL A 124 -10.84 5.70 10.02
N MET A 125 -10.44 6.34 8.93
CA MET A 125 -10.91 7.65 8.52
C MET A 125 -12.12 7.52 7.58
N LYS A 126 -13.17 8.29 7.84
CA LYS A 126 -14.40 8.31 7.01
C LYS A 126 -14.61 9.64 6.27
N GLN A 127 -13.90 10.67 6.68
CA GLN A 127 -13.96 11.98 6.04
C GLN A 127 -12.82 12.10 5.03
N SER A 128 -13.08 12.79 3.92
CA SER A 128 -12.03 13.12 2.96
C SER A 128 -11.18 14.27 3.46
N THR A 129 -9.98 14.37 2.93
CA THR A 129 -9.08 15.52 3.16
C THR A 129 -8.83 16.24 1.83
N PRO A 130 -8.43 17.52 1.83
CA PRO A 130 -8.11 18.22 0.58
C PRO A 130 -7.06 17.50 -0.29
N ALA A 131 -6.07 16.86 0.34
CA ALA A 131 -5.07 16.09 -0.40
C ALA A 131 -5.66 14.82 -1.04
N LEU A 132 -6.56 14.12 -0.35
CA LEU A 132 -7.26 12.97 -0.92
C LEU A 132 -8.21 13.41 -2.06
N ASP A 133 -8.93 14.52 -1.90
CA ASP A 133 -9.81 15.06 -2.92
C ASP A 133 -9.02 15.44 -4.19
N ALA A 134 -7.87 16.10 -4.03
CA ALA A 134 -6.98 16.42 -5.14
C ALA A 134 -6.50 15.15 -5.88
N TYR A 135 -6.17 14.10 -5.13
CA TYR A 135 -5.76 12.82 -5.69
C TYR A 135 -6.90 12.12 -6.46
N ILE A 136 -8.13 12.16 -5.91
CA ILE A 136 -9.32 11.65 -6.59
C ILE A 136 -9.57 12.42 -7.90
N MET A 137 -9.47 13.74 -7.88
CA MET A 137 -9.65 14.57 -9.08
C MET A 137 -8.58 14.30 -10.13
N ALA A 138 -7.32 14.09 -9.71
CA ALA A 138 -6.24 13.72 -10.62
C ALA A 138 -6.47 12.34 -11.28
N ALA A 139 -7.09 11.40 -10.58
CA ALA A 139 -7.44 10.09 -11.14
C ALA A 139 -8.60 10.17 -12.15
N LEU A 140 -9.62 10.99 -11.88
CA LEU A 140 -10.77 11.17 -12.76
C LEU A 140 -10.44 11.99 -14.02
N TYR A 141 -9.61 13.01 -13.85
CA TYR A 141 -9.19 13.94 -14.91
C TYR A 141 -7.66 13.92 -15.06
N PRO A 142 -7.09 12.78 -15.54
CA PRO A 142 -5.66 12.57 -15.54
C PRO A 142 -4.94 13.51 -16.51
N SER A 143 -4.13 14.40 -15.93
CA SER A 143 -3.16 15.24 -16.59
C SER A 143 -1.87 15.27 -15.76
N GLU A 144 -0.73 15.59 -16.38
CA GLU A 144 0.54 15.71 -15.64
C GLU A 144 0.45 16.79 -14.56
N GLU A 145 -0.21 17.91 -14.84
CA GLU A 145 -0.40 19.01 -13.90
C GLU A 145 -1.23 18.58 -12.68
N ASN A 146 -2.42 17.99 -12.91
CA ASN A 146 -3.29 17.52 -11.82
C ASN A 146 -2.60 16.45 -10.97
N ALA A 147 -1.94 15.49 -11.62
CA ALA A 147 -1.22 14.41 -10.93
C ALA A 147 -0.04 14.96 -10.12
N LYS A 148 0.78 15.86 -10.70
CA LYS A 148 1.88 16.51 -9.99
C LYS A 148 1.38 17.24 -8.74
N ASN A 149 0.37 18.10 -8.88
CA ASN A 149 -0.20 18.84 -7.78
C ASN A 149 -0.74 17.92 -6.66
N ALA A 150 -1.42 16.83 -7.03
CA ALA A 150 -1.93 15.87 -6.07
C ALA A 150 -0.80 15.14 -5.32
N PHE A 151 0.27 14.74 -6.01
CA PHE A 151 1.42 14.11 -5.36
C PHE A 151 2.21 15.10 -4.49
N GLU A 152 2.39 16.35 -4.92
CA GLU A 152 3.01 17.39 -4.09
C GLU A 152 2.21 17.64 -2.80
N MET A 153 0.88 17.70 -2.90
CA MET A 153 0.02 17.78 -1.72
C MET A 153 0.15 16.56 -0.82
N MET A 154 0.20 15.36 -1.39
CA MET A 154 0.29 14.09 -0.65
C MET A 154 1.60 13.96 0.13
N GLU A 155 2.70 14.43 -0.44
CA GLU A 155 4.02 14.34 0.18
C GLU A 155 4.30 15.48 1.17
N GLY A 156 3.46 16.53 1.15
CA GLY A 156 3.69 17.75 1.92
C GLY A 156 4.77 18.63 1.30
N SER A 157 4.92 19.84 1.82
CA SER A 157 5.83 20.86 1.26
C SER A 157 7.31 20.42 1.36
N GLY A 158 8.06 20.60 0.28
CA GLY A 158 9.52 20.50 0.27
C GLY A 158 10.11 19.24 -0.36
N HIS A 159 9.29 18.34 -0.88
CA HIS A 159 9.76 17.16 -1.60
C HIS A 159 9.42 17.26 -3.10
N GLU A 160 10.42 17.10 -3.94
CA GLU A 160 10.22 17.04 -5.39
C GLU A 160 9.57 15.69 -5.77
N VAL A 161 8.48 15.78 -6.53
CA VAL A 161 7.77 14.59 -7.03
C VAL A 161 8.47 14.04 -8.27
N ASP A 162 8.79 12.76 -8.26
CA ASP A 162 9.41 12.07 -9.39
C ASP A 162 8.48 12.11 -10.61
N LYS A 163 8.97 12.71 -11.70
CA LYS A 163 8.23 12.84 -12.95
C LYS A 163 7.77 11.49 -13.52
N THR A 164 8.55 10.43 -13.34
CA THR A 164 8.20 9.09 -13.83
C THR A 164 6.97 8.52 -13.12
N ILE A 165 6.82 8.81 -11.82
CA ILE A 165 5.64 8.43 -11.04
C ILE A 165 4.40 9.20 -11.52
N VAL A 166 4.55 10.50 -11.78
CA VAL A 166 3.45 11.35 -12.32
C VAL A 166 2.98 10.83 -13.67
N THR A 167 3.91 10.71 -14.63
CA THR A 167 3.60 10.26 -16.00
C THR A 167 2.98 8.86 -15.98
N GLY A 168 3.60 7.93 -15.25
CA GLY A 168 3.09 6.57 -15.12
C GLY A 168 1.69 6.49 -14.49
N PHE A 169 1.38 7.34 -13.51
CA PHE A 169 0.03 7.44 -12.95
C PHE A 169 -0.98 7.89 -14.01
N VAL A 170 -0.67 8.97 -14.74
CA VAL A 170 -1.53 9.51 -15.79
C VAL A 170 -1.81 8.47 -16.90
N GLU A 171 -0.78 7.73 -17.31
CA GLU A 171 -0.91 6.66 -18.31
C GLU A 171 -1.82 5.54 -17.81
N ARG A 172 -1.60 5.04 -16.60
CA ARG A 172 -2.40 3.95 -16.01
C ARG A 172 -3.86 4.33 -15.80
N MET A 173 -4.15 5.60 -15.46
CA MET A 173 -5.54 6.07 -15.32
C MET A 173 -6.29 6.15 -16.65
N LYS A 174 -5.60 6.05 -17.79
CA LYS A 174 -6.20 5.96 -19.13
C LYS A 174 -6.51 4.53 -19.58
N PHE A 175 -6.03 3.51 -18.84
CA PHE A 175 -6.32 2.12 -19.18
C PHE A 175 -7.83 1.81 -19.07
N PRO A 176 -8.32 0.84 -19.83
CA PRO A 176 -9.71 0.39 -19.71
C PRO A 176 -10.04 0.04 -18.25
N ASN A 177 -11.20 0.45 -17.78
CA ASN A 177 -11.73 0.24 -16.44
C ASN A 177 -10.93 0.87 -15.28
N ALA A 178 -9.80 1.55 -15.50
CA ALA A 178 -8.97 2.10 -14.43
C ALA A 178 -9.73 3.08 -13.54
N LYS A 179 -10.45 4.03 -14.13
CA LYS A 179 -11.28 5.00 -13.38
C LYS A 179 -12.44 4.32 -12.66
N MET A 180 -13.04 3.31 -13.27
CA MET A 180 -14.13 2.53 -12.67
C MET A 180 -13.59 1.79 -11.41
N ALA A 181 -12.49 1.06 -11.51
CA ALA A 181 -11.86 0.36 -10.39
C ALA A 181 -11.47 1.34 -9.28
N PHE A 182 -10.90 2.50 -9.64
CA PHE A 182 -10.54 3.55 -8.69
C PHE A 182 -11.79 4.07 -7.93
N MET A 183 -12.86 4.42 -8.63
CA MET A 183 -14.08 4.94 -8.01
C MET A 183 -14.83 3.89 -7.21
N SER A 184 -14.90 2.65 -7.71
CA SER A 184 -15.48 1.53 -6.97
C SER A 184 -14.72 1.31 -5.64
N THR A 185 -13.38 1.44 -5.65
CA THR A 185 -12.58 1.37 -4.42
C THR A 185 -12.92 2.49 -3.46
N ILE A 186 -13.02 3.74 -3.91
CA ILE A 186 -13.42 4.87 -3.05
C ILE A 186 -14.79 4.61 -2.40
N LEU A 187 -15.75 4.12 -3.17
CA LEU A 187 -17.08 3.77 -2.64
C LEU A 187 -17.00 2.61 -1.65
N GLY A 188 -16.22 1.58 -1.96
CA GLY A 188 -15.97 0.44 -1.08
C GLY A 188 -15.38 0.86 0.27
N LEU A 189 -14.36 1.74 0.25
CA LEU A 189 -13.76 2.31 1.48
C LEU A 189 -14.75 3.15 2.28
N LYS A 190 -15.54 3.98 1.60
CA LYS A 190 -16.55 4.84 2.25
C LYS A 190 -17.64 4.01 2.93
N ASN A 191 -18.11 2.96 2.28
CA ASN A 191 -19.23 2.14 2.73
C ASN A 191 -18.81 1.01 3.70
N SER A 192 -17.52 0.65 3.75
CA SER A 192 -17.02 -0.36 4.69
C SER A 192 -17.10 0.12 6.14
N GLU A 193 -17.18 -0.79 7.08
CA GLU A 193 -17.03 -0.47 8.50
C GLU A 193 -15.60 -0.03 8.84
N ILE A 194 -15.45 0.67 9.97
CA ILE A 194 -14.12 0.99 10.52
C ILE A 194 -13.47 -0.30 10.99
N ILE A 195 -12.25 -0.55 10.50
CA ILE A 195 -11.51 -1.80 10.74
C ILE A 195 -11.12 -2.04 12.21
N SER A 196 -11.05 -0.99 13.03
CA SER A 196 -10.45 -1.03 14.39
C SER A 196 -10.89 -2.25 15.23
N LYS A 197 -12.17 -2.62 15.19
CA LYS A 197 -12.66 -3.77 15.97
C LYS A 197 -12.06 -5.10 15.48
N LYS A 198 -11.89 -5.26 14.17
CA LYS A 198 -11.29 -6.47 13.56
C LYS A 198 -9.80 -6.60 13.89
N LEU A 199 -9.08 -5.47 14.06
CA LEU A 199 -7.63 -5.46 14.33
C LEU A 199 -7.24 -6.22 15.59
N LYS A 200 -8.16 -6.42 16.55
CA LYS A 200 -7.93 -7.23 17.76
C LYS A 200 -7.62 -8.69 17.47
N THR A 201 -7.97 -9.17 16.29
CA THR A 201 -7.72 -10.56 15.87
C THR A 201 -6.35 -10.77 15.25
N ILE A 202 -5.59 -9.69 15.02
CA ILE A 202 -4.22 -9.77 14.54
C ILE A 202 -3.33 -10.27 15.68
N THR A 203 -2.68 -11.40 15.46
CA THR A 203 -1.81 -12.08 16.46
C THR A 203 -0.33 -11.96 16.17
N VAL A 204 0.03 -11.52 14.97
CA VAL A 204 1.43 -11.38 14.53
C VAL A 204 2.02 -10.04 14.98
N PRO A 205 3.35 -10.00 15.26
CA PRO A 205 4.03 -8.75 15.56
C PRO A 205 3.79 -7.71 14.46
N THR A 206 3.34 -6.53 14.85
CA THR A 206 2.94 -5.47 13.93
C THR A 206 3.71 -4.18 14.19
N LEU A 207 4.21 -3.56 13.13
CA LEU A 207 4.79 -2.21 13.16
C LEU A 207 3.89 -1.26 12.38
N ILE A 208 3.54 -0.14 12.99
CA ILE A 208 2.82 0.95 12.33
C ILE A 208 3.80 2.11 12.10
N ILE A 209 3.96 2.53 10.86
CA ILE A 209 4.78 3.68 10.48
C ILE A 209 3.87 4.78 9.96
N TRP A 210 4.10 6.04 10.40
CA TRP A 210 3.29 7.17 9.96
C TRP A 210 4.11 8.44 9.82
N GLY A 211 3.90 9.16 8.70
CA GLY A 211 4.46 10.49 8.52
C GLY A 211 3.79 11.51 9.43
N SER A 212 4.58 12.34 10.13
CA SER A 212 4.04 13.31 11.09
C SER A 212 3.24 14.44 10.46
N ARG A 213 3.41 14.65 9.14
CA ARG A 213 2.75 15.69 8.35
C ARG A 213 1.85 15.09 7.26
N ASP A 214 1.36 13.85 7.45
CA ASP A 214 0.49 13.19 6.48
C ASP A 214 -0.79 14.00 6.23
N PRO A 215 -0.97 14.57 5.03
CA PRO A 215 -2.15 15.39 4.71
C PRO A 215 -3.29 14.57 4.11
N VAL A 216 -3.04 13.30 3.77
CA VAL A 216 -4.04 12.38 3.19
C VAL A 216 -4.80 11.67 4.30
N ILE A 217 -4.05 11.04 5.22
CA ILE A 217 -4.60 10.41 6.42
C ILE A 217 -3.84 10.96 7.63
N PRO A 218 -4.35 11.98 8.31
CA PRO A 218 -3.65 12.62 9.42
C PRO A 218 -3.24 11.63 10.52
N ILE A 219 -2.04 11.85 11.09
CA ILE A 219 -1.40 10.93 12.04
C ILE A 219 -2.27 10.60 13.29
N GLN A 220 -3.23 11.45 13.63
CA GLN A 220 -4.19 11.22 14.72
C GLN A 220 -4.99 9.93 14.52
N HIS A 221 -5.13 9.47 13.28
CA HIS A 221 -5.79 8.21 12.96
C HIS A 221 -4.97 6.96 13.32
N ALA A 222 -3.67 7.11 13.65
CA ALA A 222 -2.83 6.00 14.09
C ALA A 222 -3.39 5.30 15.35
N ASP A 223 -4.02 6.05 16.25
CA ASP A 223 -4.64 5.51 17.47
C ASP A 223 -5.70 4.44 17.17
N GLY A 224 -6.38 4.56 16.02
CA GLY A 224 -7.36 3.58 15.56
C GLY A 224 -6.77 2.21 15.20
N PHE A 225 -5.44 2.10 15.10
CA PHE A 225 -4.68 0.87 14.90
C PHE A 225 -3.91 0.48 16.17
N VAL A 226 -3.10 1.39 16.69
CA VAL A 226 -2.19 1.14 17.83
C VAL A 226 -2.95 0.64 19.05
N SER A 227 -4.12 1.20 19.34
CA SER A 227 -4.93 0.81 20.51
C SER A 227 -5.63 -0.54 20.37
N PHE A 228 -5.66 -1.12 19.16
CA PHE A 228 -6.43 -2.34 18.91
C PHE A 228 -5.56 -3.56 18.57
N ILE A 229 -4.35 -3.38 18.08
CA ILE A 229 -3.43 -4.48 17.78
C ILE A 229 -2.61 -4.80 19.03
N LYS A 230 -2.64 -6.06 19.47
CA LYS A 230 -2.07 -6.48 20.76
C LYS A 230 -0.54 -6.37 20.81
N ASP A 231 0.15 -6.87 19.79
CA ASP A 231 1.62 -6.78 19.66
C ASP A 231 1.94 -5.74 18.60
N CYS A 232 1.94 -4.47 19.01
CA CYS A 232 2.06 -3.33 18.13
C CYS A 232 3.16 -2.38 18.56
N ARG A 233 4.06 -2.07 17.63
CA ARG A 233 5.02 -0.97 17.75
C ARG A 233 4.57 0.18 16.85
N PHE A 234 4.75 1.41 17.32
CA PHE A 234 4.45 2.62 16.55
C PHE A 234 5.71 3.42 16.31
N GLN A 235 5.91 3.80 15.05
CA GLN A 235 7.02 4.65 14.62
C GLN A 235 6.52 5.85 13.85
N ARG A 236 6.65 7.04 14.41
CA ARG A 236 6.44 8.30 13.73
C ARG A 236 7.68 8.65 12.90
N MET A 237 7.48 9.08 11.65
CA MET A 237 8.54 9.64 10.82
C MET A 237 8.36 11.16 10.70
N ASP A 238 9.23 11.90 11.38
CA ASP A 238 9.12 13.35 11.45
C ASP A 238 9.39 14.02 10.11
N GLY A 239 8.56 15.03 9.79
CA GLY A 239 8.66 15.78 8.54
C GLY A 239 8.05 15.07 7.31
N CYS A 240 7.81 13.75 7.38
CA CYS A 240 7.23 13.01 6.27
C CYS A 240 5.73 13.21 6.12
N GLY A 241 5.25 13.18 4.87
CA GLY A 241 3.84 13.12 4.49
C GLY A 241 3.32 11.68 4.40
N HIS A 242 2.46 11.41 3.40
CA HIS A 242 1.73 10.14 3.28
C HIS A 242 2.60 8.94 2.88
N THR A 243 3.73 9.17 2.23
CA THR A 243 4.59 8.09 1.68
C THR A 243 6.04 8.20 2.16
N PRO A 244 6.29 7.94 3.47
CA PRO A 244 7.63 8.08 4.05
C PRO A 244 8.69 7.21 3.37
N TYR A 245 8.31 6.08 2.77
CA TYR A 245 9.21 5.21 2.00
C TYR A 245 9.67 5.83 0.66
N VAL A 246 8.99 6.88 0.20
CA VAL A 246 9.41 7.68 -0.98
C VAL A 246 10.28 8.85 -0.56
N GLN A 247 9.92 9.51 0.54
CA GLN A 247 10.56 10.74 1.01
C GLN A 247 11.90 10.47 1.70
N GLU A 248 11.91 9.49 2.60
CA GLU A 248 13.06 9.09 3.43
C GLU A 248 13.34 7.58 3.31
N PRO A 249 13.67 7.08 2.09
CA PRO A 249 13.70 5.64 1.82
C PRO A 249 14.74 4.89 2.64
N GLU A 250 15.89 5.49 2.93
CA GLU A 250 16.94 4.88 3.75
C GLU A 250 16.50 4.75 5.20
N ASN A 251 16.01 5.84 5.80
CA ASN A 251 15.55 5.84 7.19
C ASN A 251 14.33 4.93 7.37
N PHE A 252 13.37 4.98 6.43
CA PHE A 252 12.23 4.06 6.40
C PHE A 252 12.69 2.60 6.39
N SER A 253 13.59 2.27 5.46
CA SER A 253 14.08 0.89 5.32
C SER A 253 14.86 0.42 6.53
N ARG A 254 15.64 1.28 7.17
CA ARG A 254 16.34 0.98 8.43
C ARG A 254 15.35 0.62 9.55
N ILE A 255 14.26 1.39 9.71
CA ILE A 255 13.19 1.11 10.69
C ILE A 255 12.53 -0.24 10.41
N VAL A 256 12.23 -0.50 9.14
CA VAL A 256 11.65 -1.77 8.70
C VAL A 256 12.57 -2.94 9.00
N LEU A 257 13.84 -2.86 8.62
CA LEU A 257 14.82 -3.94 8.82
C LEU A 257 15.06 -4.21 10.31
N ASP A 258 15.19 -3.16 11.13
CA ASP A 258 15.31 -3.32 12.59
C ASP A 258 14.11 -4.09 13.18
N PHE A 259 12.89 -3.78 12.75
CA PHE A 259 11.71 -4.51 13.20
C PHE A 259 11.68 -5.96 12.69
N LEU A 260 12.13 -6.22 11.46
CA LEU A 260 12.11 -7.56 10.88
C LEU A 260 13.15 -8.50 11.49
N GLU A 261 14.28 -7.96 11.97
CA GLU A 261 15.38 -8.73 12.59
C GLU A 261 15.10 -9.06 14.06
N ASN A 262 14.40 -8.20 14.80
CA ASN A 262 14.04 -8.35 16.21
C ASN A 262 12.65 -8.97 16.41
#